data_b6821ac2490ebfafae896d559669ffda
#
_entry.id   b6821ac2490ebfafae896d559669ffda
#
_cell.length_a   1.000
_cell.length_b   1.000
_cell.length_c   1.000
_cell.angle_alpha   90.00
_cell.angle_beta   90.00
_cell.angle_gamma   90.00
#
_symmetry.space_group_name_H-M   'P 1'
#
loop_
_entity.id
_entity.type
_entity.pdbx_description
1 polymer ?
#
loop_
_entity_poly.entity_id
_entity_poly.type
_entity_poly.pdbx_seq_one_letter_code
_entity_poly.pdbx_strand_id
1 'polypeptide(L)'
;MPEPPASHTRPIAGQKPVKGVFSIDSKHLLGIGGISQASQRIFFYAEQLDAAGQVALQRLSRSFIPSGTKRIIARETLLTQYQPEPSIYLNKVVPVMRRMEEGVQAADSHRQRQELFAAEFEYKSILRLDEEHVKAAFGLGLTYLERQEQHNADAVFHKLMRIEAAFSPEHKHLFNEFGIQMRKLGMYDEAMRYYSRAYRLCRTDEHLLYNMARTLYEKGRLRSSRTMLDRALRLDAAFPEARAFLAYLDSRARGEAVSEPPLEAPPAPVEKPPGALDEDADSAPPDRTPSAI
;
A
#
# COMPACT_ATOMS: atom_id res chain seq x y z
N MET A 1 -40.08 14.72 -18.21
CA MET A 1 -38.99 15.71 -18.11
C MET A 1 -37.74 15.00 -18.62
N PRO A 2 -37.05 15.50 -19.64
CA PRO A 2 -35.83 14.85 -20.15
C PRO A 2 -34.68 15.06 -19.15
N GLU A 3 -33.90 14.00 -18.95
CA GLU A 3 -32.66 14.02 -18.17
C GLU A 3 -31.64 15.00 -18.79
N PRO A 4 -30.82 15.70 -17.96
CA PRO A 4 -29.78 16.56 -18.49
C PRO A 4 -28.67 15.70 -19.11
N PRO A 5 -28.05 16.14 -20.23
CA PRO A 5 -27.03 15.37 -20.92
C PRO A 5 -25.78 15.28 -20.06
N ALA A 6 -25.25 14.05 -19.93
CA ALA A 6 -23.94 13.78 -19.35
C ALA A 6 -22.87 14.55 -20.12
N SER A 7 -22.25 15.54 -19.48
CA SER A 7 -21.15 16.30 -20.04
C SER A 7 -19.91 15.41 -20.13
N HIS A 8 -19.71 14.77 -21.27
CA HIS A 8 -18.45 14.13 -21.64
C HIS A 8 -17.40 15.22 -21.88
N THR A 9 -16.70 15.61 -20.83
CA THR A 9 -15.52 16.48 -20.95
C THR A 9 -14.40 15.63 -21.60
N ARG A 10 -14.05 15.92 -22.86
CA ARG A 10 -12.92 15.31 -23.56
C ARG A 10 -11.62 15.59 -22.79
N PRO A 11 -10.71 14.61 -22.65
CA PRO A 11 -9.41 14.85 -22.02
C PRO A 11 -8.63 15.87 -22.88
N ILE A 12 -8.22 16.96 -22.25
CA ILE A 12 -7.37 17.97 -22.91
C ILE A 12 -5.97 17.40 -22.95
N ALA A 13 -5.57 16.88 -24.11
CA ALA A 13 -4.23 16.35 -24.36
C ALA A 13 -3.19 17.49 -24.19
N GLY A 14 -2.19 17.29 -23.32
CA GLY A 14 -1.06 18.21 -23.14
C GLY A 14 -0.93 18.94 -21.81
N GLN A 15 -1.86 18.78 -20.86
CA GLN A 15 -1.71 19.39 -19.54
C GLN A 15 -0.90 18.48 -18.60
N LYS A 16 0.15 19.04 -17.97
CA LYS A 16 0.91 18.33 -16.93
C LYS A 16 -0.03 17.94 -15.77
N PRO A 17 0.14 16.74 -15.18
CA PRO A 17 -0.65 16.31 -14.04
C PRO A 17 -0.44 17.28 -12.86
N VAL A 18 -1.51 17.55 -12.13
CA VAL A 18 -1.45 18.40 -10.94
C VAL A 18 -0.79 17.64 -9.81
N LYS A 19 0.29 18.20 -9.28
CA LYS A 19 0.94 17.72 -8.05
C LYS A 19 1.53 18.90 -7.29
N GLY A 20 1.12 19.09 -6.04
CA GLY A 20 1.59 20.24 -5.27
C GLY A 20 0.82 20.49 -3.99
N VAL A 21 1.09 21.64 -3.39
CA VAL A 21 0.38 22.13 -2.20
C VAL A 21 -0.57 23.25 -2.61
N PHE A 22 -1.75 23.22 -2.03
CA PHE A 22 -2.80 24.21 -2.23
C PHE A 22 -3.35 24.63 -0.87
N SER A 23 -3.87 25.85 -0.78
CA SER A 23 -4.45 26.38 0.45
C SER A 23 -5.86 26.92 0.24
N ILE A 24 -6.63 26.95 1.33
CA ILE A 24 -7.92 27.62 1.40
C ILE A 24 -8.00 28.41 2.71
N ASP A 25 -8.55 29.61 2.65
CA ASP A 25 -8.84 30.41 3.85
C ASP A 25 -10.16 29.98 4.47
N SER A 26 -10.09 29.43 5.69
CA SER A 26 -11.29 29.05 6.46
C SER A 26 -11.60 30.17 7.45
N LYS A 27 -12.81 30.72 7.36
CA LYS A 27 -13.32 31.72 8.30
C LYS A 27 -13.99 30.99 9.46
N HIS A 28 -13.44 31.09 10.65
CA HIS A 28 -14.07 30.60 11.88
C HIS A 28 -14.61 31.79 12.68
N LEU A 29 -15.89 31.68 13.08
CA LEU A 29 -16.48 32.58 14.07
C LEU A 29 -15.98 32.15 15.47
N LEU A 30 -15.13 32.97 16.06
CA LEU A 30 -14.65 32.80 17.44
C LEU A 30 -15.41 33.76 18.34
N GLY A 31 -16.18 33.22 19.31
CA GLY A 31 -16.63 33.95 20.47
C GLY A 31 -18.14 33.99 20.67
N ILE A 32 -18.54 33.78 21.91
CA ILE A 32 -19.86 34.13 22.46
C ILE A 32 -19.81 35.64 22.73
N GLY A 33 -20.44 36.46 21.84
CA GLY A 33 -20.68 37.89 22.08
C GLY A 33 -19.69 38.90 21.50
N GLY A 34 -18.74 38.52 20.65
CA GLY A 34 -17.85 39.44 19.95
C GLY A 34 -17.49 38.97 18.56
N ILE A 35 -17.63 39.84 17.54
CA ILE A 35 -17.32 39.52 16.13
C ILE A 35 -15.79 39.55 15.96
N SER A 36 -15.13 38.47 16.32
CA SER A 36 -13.74 38.23 15.93
C SER A 36 -13.70 37.15 14.87
N GLN A 37 -13.46 37.51 13.62
CA GLN A 37 -13.22 36.57 12.52
C GLN A 37 -11.73 36.22 12.51
N ALA A 38 -11.39 35.01 12.95
CA ALA A 38 -10.05 34.49 12.71
C ALA A 38 -10.06 33.75 11.37
N SER A 39 -9.27 34.22 10.41
CA SER A 39 -9.00 33.51 9.16
C SER A 39 -7.85 32.55 9.43
N GLN A 40 -8.09 31.26 9.25
CA GLN A 40 -7.05 30.22 9.31
C GLN A 40 -6.82 29.67 7.92
N ARG A 41 -5.58 29.77 7.44
CA ARG A 41 -5.15 29.14 6.19
C ARG A 41 -4.91 27.66 6.42
N ILE A 42 -5.58 26.80 5.67
CA ILE A 42 -5.46 25.35 5.72
C ILE A 42 -4.76 24.89 4.45
N PHE A 43 -3.72 24.07 4.62
CA PHE A 43 -2.91 23.55 3.53
C PHE A 43 -3.27 22.11 3.21
N PHE A 44 -3.28 21.80 1.92
CA PHE A 44 -3.58 20.48 1.38
C PHE A 44 -2.53 20.09 0.35
N TYR A 45 -2.13 18.82 0.39
CA TYR A 45 -1.42 18.19 -0.70
C TYR A 45 -2.44 17.67 -1.73
N ALA A 46 -2.20 17.96 -2.98
CA ALA A 46 -3.04 17.57 -4.10
C ALA A 46 -2.22 16.75 -5.10
N GLU A 47 -2.78 15.62 -5.55
CA GLU A 47 -2.19 14.75 -6.56
C GLU A 47 -3.26 14.26 -7.52
N GLN A 48 -3.05 14.48 -8.83
CA GLN A 48 -3.98 14.03 -9.85
C GLN A 48 -3.89 12.51 -10.01
N LEU A 49 -5.06 11.85 -9.97
CA LEU A 49 -5.15 10.39 -9.97
C LEU A 49 -5.26 9.80 -11.39
N ASP A 50 -5.93 10.53 -12.30
CA ASP A 50 -6.28 10.01 -13.61
C ASP A 50 -6.27 11.10 -14.71
N ALA A 51 -6.41 10.66 -15.96
CA ALA A 51 -6.55 11.54 -17.11
C ALA A 51 -7.90 12.27 -17.17
N ALA A 52 -8.91 11.81 -16.42
CA ALA A 52 -10.21 12.47 -16.32
C ALA A 52 -10.20 13.71 -15.40
N GLY A 53 -9.05 13.96 -14.73
CA GLY A 53 -8.84 15.13 -13.90
C GLY A 53 -9.35 14.98 -12.47
N GLN A 54 -9.50 13.76 -11.97
CA GLN A 54 -9.73 13.55 -10.55
C GLN A 54 -8.46 13.82 -9.75
N VAL A 55 -8.59 14.60 -8.69
CA VAL A 55 -7.47 14.97 -7.82
C VAL A 55 -7.74 14.49 -6.41
N ALA A 56 -6.79 13.73 -5.85
CA ALA A 56 -6.79 13.40 -4.43
C ALA A 56 -6.26 14.62 -3.65
N LEU A 57 -7.04 15.08 -2.70
CA LEU A 57 -6.71 16.18 -1.81
C LEU A 57 -6.59 15.66 -0.38
N GLN A 58 -5.44 15.88 0.25
CA GLN A 58 -5.16 15.44 1.61
C GLN A 58 -4.62 16.59 2.45
N ARG A 59 -5.13 16.75 3.66
CA ARG A 59 -4.71 17.84 4.54
C ARG A 59 -3.24 17.65 4.96
N LEU A 60 -2.50 18.76 5.06
CA LEU A 60 -1.14 18.73 5.63
C LEU A 60 -1.21 18.81 7.16
N SER A 61 -0.42 17.95 7.82
CA SER A 61 -0.14 18.04 9.24
C SER A 61 0.72 19.27 9.59
N ARG A 62 0.97 19.50 10.87
CA ARG A 62 1.91 20.55 11.33
C ARG A 62 3.35 20.28 10.87
N SER A 63 3.69 19.04 10.60
CA SER A 63 5.00 18.62 10.07
C SER A 63 5.06 18.64 8.53
N PHE A 64 4.07 19.22 7.85
CA PHE A 64 3.95 19.28 6.40
C PHE A 64 3.86 17.91 5.70
N ILE A 65 3.31 16.93 6.37
CA ILE A 65 3.07 15.58 5.85
C ILE A 65 1.59 15.47 5.47
N PRO A 66 1.26 14.94 4.27
CA PRO A 66 -0.12 14.61 3.91
C PRO A 66 -0.71 13.58 4.89
N SER A 67 -1.78 13.90 5.59
CA SER A 67 -2.36 13.05 6.64
C SER A 67 -3.88 13.08 6.63
N GLY A 68 -4.50 12.05 7.22
CA GLY A 68 -5.95 11.88 7.27
C GLY A 68 -6.58 11.41 5.96
N THR A 69 -7.90 11.50 5.86
CA THR A 69 -8.68 10.97 4.74
C THR A 69 -8.42 11.73 3.44
N LYS A 70 -8.16 11.00 2.35
CA LYS A 70 -8.09 11.55 1.00
C LYS A 70 -9.50 11.93 0.51
N ARG A 71 -9.67 13.16 0.06
CA ARG A 71 -10.89 13.64 -0.61
C ARG A 71 -10.65 13.70 -2.10
N ILE A 72 -11.55 13.12 -2.88
CA ILE A 72 -11.48 13.21 -4.35
C ILE A 72 -12.32 14.41 -4.80
N ILE A 73 -11.70 15.30 -5.57
CA ILE A 73 -12.34 16.46 -6.17
C ILE A 73 -11.98 16.59 -7.65
N ALA A 74 -12.79 17.30 -8.42
CA ALA A 74 -12.45 17.63 -9.80
C ALA A 74 -11.30 18.67 -9.86
N ARG A 75 -10.45 18.57 -10.88
CA ARG A 75 -9.35 19.53 -11.12
C ARG A 75 -9.84 20.97 -11.20
N GLU A 76 -10.98 21.21 -11.84
CA GLU A 76 -11.57 22.53 -11.96
C GLU A 76 -11.94 23.10 -10.58
N THR A 77 -12.48 22.27 -9.69
CA THR A 77 -12.79 22.68 -8.31
C THR A 77 -11.52 23.06 -7.56
N LEU A 78 -10.43 22.29 -7.73
CA LEU A 78 -9.15 22.62 -7.11
C LEU A 78 -8.64 23.99 -7.59
N LEU A 79 -8.60 24.20 -8.92
CA LEU A 79 -8.06 25.42 -9.52
C LEU A 79 -8.91 26.68 -9.27
N THR A 80 -10.22 26.51 -8.99
CA THR A 80 -11.13 27.65 -8.74
C THR A 80 -11.25 28.01 -7.26
N GLN A 81 -11.15 27.03 -6.36
CA GLN A 81 -11.42 27.24 -4.92
C GLN A 81 -10.17 27.29 -4.06
N TYR A 82 -9.03 26.78 -4.55
CA TYR A 82 -7.80 26.67 -3.78
C TYR A 82 -6.68 27.48 -4.43
N GLN A 83 -5.82 28.06 -3.58
CA GLN A 83 -4.66 28.83 -4.02
C GLN A 83 -3.42 27.94 -4.07
N PRO A 84 -2.61 27.91 -5.15
CA PRO A 84 -1.38 27.14 -5.22
C PRO A 84 -0.31 27.72 -4.31
N GLU A 85 0.41 26.84 -3.60
CA GLU A 85 1.47 27.18 -2.64
C GLU A 85 2.80 26.48 -3.01
N PRO A 86 3.43 26.87 -4.13
CA PRO A 86 4.63 26.18 -4.62
C PRO A 86 5.81 26.28 -3.65
N SER A 87 5.95 27.39 -2.92
CA SER A 87 7.02 27.57 -1.93
C SER A 87 6.92 26.58 -0.78
N ILE A 88 5.70 26.31 -0.29
CA ILE A 88 5.47 25.31 0.77
C ILE A 88 5.73 23.92 0.23
N TYR A 89 5.27 23.63 -1.00
CA TYR A 89 5.51 22.34 -1.64
C TYR A 89 7.01 22.03 -1.75
N LEU A 90 7.77 22.94 -2.38
CA LEU A 90 9.19 22.71 -2.67
C LEU A 90 10.08 22.76 -1.43
N ASN A 91 9.80 23.67 -0.48
CA ASN A 91 10.71 23.94 0.64
C ASN A 91 10.34 23.19 1.93
N LYS A 92 9.11 22.65 2.05
CA LYS A 92 8.64 21.96 3.25
C LYS A 92 8.19 20.53 2.97
N VAL A 93 7.25 20.33 2.03
CA VAL A 93 6.63 19.01 1.80
C VAL A 93 7.60 18.07 1.10
N VAL A 94 8.20 18.48 -0.02
CA VAL A 94 9.11 17.62 -0.80
C VAL A 94 10.30 17.13 0.04
N PRO A 95 11.02 17.99 0.81
CA PRO A 95 12.12 17.52 1.65
C PRO A 95 11.71 16.52 2.72
N VAL A 96 10.56 16.72 3.36
CA VAL A 96 10.08 15.80 4.40
C VAL A 96 9.67 14.45 3.78
N MET A 97 8.92 14.46 2.67
CA MET A 97 8.52 13.23 1.98
C MET A 97 9.75 12.45 1.48
N ARG A 98 10.74 13.14 0.90
CA ARG A 98 11.99 12.51 0.48
C ARG A 98 12.73 11.88 1.66
N ARG A 99 12.89 12.60 2.76
CA ARG A 99 13.54 12.08 3.97
C ARG A 99 12.84 10.83 4.51
N MET A 100 11.50 10.80 4.46
CA MET A 100 10.73 9.62 4.89
C MET A 100 10.96 8.44 3.96
N GLU A 101 10.97 8.65 2.64
CA GLU A 101 11.22 7.60 1.66
C GLU A 101 12.66 7.06 1.76
N GLU A 102 13.66 7.93 1.87
CA GLU A 102 15.07 7.55 2.12
C GLU A 102 15.21 6.76 3.42
N GLY A 103 14.50 7.17 4.48
CA GLY A 103 14.47 6.45 5.76
C GLY A 103 13.85 5.06 5.65
N VAL A 104 12.77 4.90 4.87
CA VAL A 104 12.18 3.57 4.60
C VAL A 104 13.19 2.69 3.86
N GLN A 105 13.82 3.21 2.81
CA GLN A 105 14.82 2.46 2.03
C GLN A 105 16.03 2.06 2.87
N ALA A 106 16.51 2.94 3.75
CA ALA A 106 17.58 2.62 4.69
C ALA A 106 17.16 1.51 5.66
N ALA A 107 15.96 1.61 6.23
CA ALA A 107 15.40 0.60 7.15
C ALA A 107 15.23 -0.75 6.46
N ASP A 108 14.69 -0.79 5.24
CA ASP A 108 14.55 -2.00 4.43
C ASP A 108 15.91 -2.64 4.15
N SER A 109 16.92 -1.82 3.81
CA SER A 109 18.29 -2.28 3.58
C SER A 109 18.94 -2.87 4.85
N HIS A 110 18.72 -2.25 6.02
CA HIS A 110 19.17 -2.80 7.30
C HIS A 110 18.48 -4.14 7.59
N ARG A 111 17.16 -4.24 7.37
CA ARG A 111 16.41 -5.49 7.57
C ARG A 111 16.92 -6.61 6.66
N GLN A 112 17.15 -6.33 5.38
CA GLN A 112 17.71 -7.31 4.43
C GLN A 112 19.10 -7.82 4.84
N ARG A 113 19.91 -6.96 5.47
CA ARG A 113 21.22 -7.33 6.00
C ARG A 113 21.18 -7.95 7.41
N GLN A 114 19.97 -8.22 7.93
CA GLN A 114 19.74 -8.74 9.28
C GLN A 114 20.23 -7.81 10.41
N GLU A 115 20.37 -6.52 10.11
CA GLU A 115 20.71 -5.48 11.08
C GLU A 115 19.41 -4.96 11.74
N LEU A 116 18.69 -5.86 12.42
CA LEU A 116 17.30 -5.67 12.81
C LEU A 116 17.08 -4.53 13.82
N PHE A 117 18.05 -4.24 14.68
CA PHE A 117 17.97 -3.09 15.60
C PHE A 117 18.11 -1.73 14.88
N ALA A 118 18.97 -1.67 13.86
CA ALA A 118 19.09 -0.47 13.03
C ALA A 118 17.82 -0.25 12.21
N ALA A 119 17.26 -1.31 11.62
CA ALA A 119 15.99 -1.26 10.92
C ALA A 119 14.85 -0.75 11.82
N GLU A 120 14.73 -1.26 13.04
CA GLU A 120 13.76 -0.82 14.03
C GLU A 120 13.90 0.69 14.32
N PHE A 121 15.14 1.16 14.54
CA PHE A 121 15.40 2.57 14.83
C PHE A 121 14.93 3.48 13.69
N GLU A 122 15.24 3.13 12.45
CA GLU A 122 14.85 3.90 11.26
C GLU A 122 13.33 3.90 11.08
N TYR A 123 12.65 2.73 11.12
CA TYR A 123 11.19 2.69 11.01
C TYR A 123 10.50 3.49 12.11
N LYS A 124 10.97 3.41 13.37
CA LYS A 124 10.42 4.19 14.47
C LYS A 124 10.66 5.69 14.28
N SER A 125 11.76 6.09 13.66
CA SER A 125 12.06 7.49 13.36
C SER A 125 11.05 8.06 12.36
N ILE A 126 10.66 7.27 11.36
CA ILE A 126 9.60 7.65 10.40
C ILE A 126 8.24 7.72 11.10
N LEU A 127 7.89 6.71 11.91
CA LEU A 127 6.62 6.65 12.62
C LEU A 127 6.44 7.74 13.70
N ARG A 128 7.54 8.39 14.13
CA ARG A 128 7.46 9.61 14.96
C ARG A 128 7.07 10.85 14.16
N LEU A 129 7.38 10.88 12.86
CA LEU A 129 6.98 11.97 11.96
C LEU A 129 5.55 11.78 11.44
N ASP A 130 5.23 10.53 11.05
CA ASP A 130 3.93 10.10 10.54
C ASP A 130 3.53 8.76 11.18
N GLU A 131 2.65 8.83 12.17
CA GLU A 131 2.21 7.64 12.90
C GLU A 131 1.41 6.65 12.06
N GLU A 132 0.85 7.12 10.93
CA GLU A 132 0.05 6.32 10.00
C GLU A 132 0.84 5.89 8.75
N HIS A 133 2.17 6.06 8.75
CA HIS A 133 3.02 5.69 7.63
C HIS A 133 3.03 4.17 7.41
N VAL A 134 2.27 3.73 6.41
CA VAL A 134 1.95 2.31 6.19
C VAL A 134 3.20 1.46 5.98
N LYS A 135 4.08 1.85 5.04
CA LYS A 135 5.31 1.08 4.74
C LYS A 135 6.21 0.94 5.98
N ALA A 136 6.39 2.01 6.75
CA ALA A 136 7.22 1.96 7.96
C ALA A 136 6.59 1.07 9.05
N ALA A 137 5.27 1.10 9.21
CA ALA A 137 4.57 0.23 10.15
C ALA A 137 4.67 -1.24 9.76
N PHE A 138 4.51 -1.58 8.47
CA PHE A 138 4.74 -2.94 7.97
C PHE A 138 6.19 -3.40 8.19
N GLY A 139 7.16 -2.58 7.79
CA GLY A 139 8.58 -2.90 7.96
C GLY A 139 8.96 -3.12 9.42
N LEU A 140 8.45 -2.29 10.34
CA LEU A 140 8.63 -2.47 11.78
C LEU A 140 8.01 -3.77 12.29
N GLY A 141 6.78 -4.09 11.85
CA GLY A 141 6.11 -5.35 12.18
C GLY A 141 6.92 -6.57 11.73
N LEU A 142 7.41 -6.57 10.48
CA LEU A 142 8.28 -7.62 9.95
C LEU A 142 9.58 -7.74 10.74
N THR A 143 10.21 -6.61 11.09
CA THR A 143 11.44 -6.60 11.91
C THR A 143 11.22 -7.28 13.26
N TYR A 144 10.08 -7.02 13.93
CA TYR A 144 9.75 -7.69 15.19
C TYR A 144 9.48 -9.19 15.00
N LEU A 145 8.81 -9.59 13.91
CA LEU A 145 8.59 -11.00 13.59
C LEU A 145 9.92 -11.74 13.35
N GLU A 146 10.85 -11.14 12.61
CA GLU A 146 12.19 -11.69 12.35
C GLU A 146 13.02 -11.83 13.63
N ARG A 147 12.83 -10.94 14.62
CA ARG A 147 13.43 -11.03 15.95
C ARG A 147 12.67 -11.94 16.91
N GLN A 148 11.59 -12.58 16.46
CA GLN A 148 10.72 -13.42 17.29
C GLN A 148 10.06 -12.67 18.47
N GLU A 149 9.92 -11.36 18.35
CA GLU A 149 9.26 -10.49 19.33
C GLU A 149 7.75 -10.41 19.06
N GLN A 150 7.04 -11.50 19.31
CA GLN A 150 5.61 -11.65 18.99
C GLN A 150 4.74 -10.57 19.61
N HIS A 151 5.00 -10.18 20.85
CA HIS A 151 4.22 -9.14 21.54
C HIS A 151 4.33 -7.77 20.84
N ASN A 152 5.54 -7.38 20.42
CA ASN A 152 5.77 -6.14 19.70
C ASN A 152 5.16 -6.18 18.29
N ALA A 153 5.26 -7.32 17.62
CA ALA A 153 4.62 -7.54 16.32
C ALA A 153 3.09 -7.43 16.42
N ASP A 154 2.48 -7.99 17.46
CA ASP A 154 1.04 -7.92 17.69
C ASP A 154 0.57 -6.47 17.94
N ALA A 155 1.35 -5.68 18.70
CA ALA A 155 1.06 -4.26 18.91
C ALA A 155 1.06 -3.46 17.59
N VAL A 156 2.04 -3.71 16.71
CA VAL A 156 2.09 -3.12 15.37
C VAL A 156 0.92 -3.61 14.51
N PHE A 157 0.59 -4.90 14.58
CA PHE A 157 -0.56 -5.46 13.89
C PHE A 157 -1.86 -4.75 14.28
N HIS A 158 -2.12 -4.57 15.59
CA HIS A 158 -3.29 -3.84 16.05
C HIS A 158 -3.34 -2.39 15.55
N LYS A 159 -2.20 -1.73 15.43
CA LYS A 159 -2.10 -0.38 14.85
C LYS A 159 -2.44 -0.41 13.37
N LEU A 160 -1.84 -1.29 12.59
CA LEU A 160 -2.10 -1.46 11.15
C LEU A 160 -3.57 -1.76 10.85
N MET A 161 -4.25 -2.54 11.70
CA MET A 161 -5.67 -2.86 11.55
C MET A 161 -6.61 -1.66 11.68
N ARG A 162 -6.14 -0.53 12.21
CA ARG A 162 -6.88 0.74 12.30
C ARG A 162 -6.63 1.66 11.12
N ILE A 163 -5.51 1.49 10.42
CA ILE A 163 -5.13 2.32 9.28
C ILE A 163 -5.85 1.78 8.04
N GLU A 164 -6.84 2.51 7.55
CA GLU A 164 -7.62 2.10 6.38
C GLU A 164 -6.76 2.05 5.10
N ALA A 165 -5.85 3.03 4.95
CA ALA A 165 -4.90 3.09 3.84
C ALA A 165 -3.94 1.89 3.79
N ALA A 166 -3.69 1.19 4.91
CA ALA A 166 -2.88 -0.02 4.91
C ALA A 166 -3.44 -1.12 3.99
N PHE A 167 -4.75 -1.10 3.72
CA PHE A 167 -5.44 -2.10 2.91
C PHE A 167 -5.72 -1.63 1.47
N SER A 168 -5.01 -0.61 1.00
CA SER A 168 -5.09 -0.20 -0.41
C SER A 168 -4.34 -1.17 -1.32
N PRO A 169 -4.71 -1.26 -2.62
CA PRO A 169 -4.05 -2.14 -3.59
C PRO A 169 -2.54 -1.92 -3.71
N GLU A 170 -2.08 -0.68 -3.53
CA GLU A 170 -0.65 -0.31 -3.57
C GLU A 170 0.20 -1.01 -2.50
N HIS A 171 -0.42 -1.44 -1.38
CA HIS A 171 0.25 -2.15 -0.29
C HIS A 171 0.02 -3.67 -0.33
N LYS A 172 -0.56 -4.21 -1.39
CA LYS A 172 -0.93 -5.63 -1.53
C LYS A 172 0.25 -6.59 -1.23
N HIS A 173 1.44 -6.27 -1.73
CA HIS A 173 2.65 -7.08 -1.50
C HIS A 173 3.05 -7.13 -0.01
N LEU A 174 2.89 -6.02 0.72
CA LEU A 174 3.17 -5.95 2.16
C LEU A 174 2.18 -6.81 2.96
N PHE A 175 0.91 -6.85 2.55
CA PHE A 175 -0.08 -7.73 3.17
C PHE A 175 0.33 -9.18 3.11
N ASN A 176 0.69 -9.64 1.92
CA ASN A 176 1.06 -11.02 1.71
C ASN A 176 2.31 -11.38 2.52
N GLU A 177 3.35 -10.54 2.47
CA GLU A 177 4.59 -10.78 3.22
C GLU A 177 4.32 -10.86 4.74
N PHE A 178 3.62 -9.86 5.28
CA PHE A 178 3.33 -9.81 6.72
C PHE A 178 2.47 -10.97 7.19
N GLY A 179 1.40 -11.29 6.44
CA GLY A 179 0.53 -12.41 6.76
C GLY A 179 1.23 -13.77 6.67
N ILE A 180 2.14 -13.94 5.68
CA ILE A 180 2.96 -15.16 5.55
C ILE A 180 3.89 -15.32 6.75
N GLN A 181 4.55 -14.26 7.20
CA GLN A 181 5.43 -14.32 8.37
C GLN A 181 4.63 -14.63 9.65
N MET A 182 3.48 -13.99 9.86
CA MET A 182 2.59 -14.32 10.99
C MET A 182 2.19 -15.80 10.98
N ARG A 183 1.82 -16.34 9.81
CA ARG A 183 1.51 -17.76 9.66
C ARG A 183 2.67 -18.66 10.01
N LYS A 184 3.88 -18.37 9.47
CA LYS A 184 5.13 -19.13 9.75
C LYS A 184 5.46 -19.18 11.24
N LEU A 185 5.08 -18.16 12.01
CA LEU A 185 5.28 -18.10 13.46
C LEU A 185 4.10 -18.69 14.27
N GLY A 186 3.13 -19.33 13.60
CA GLY A 186 1.99 -19.93 14.27
C GLY A 186 0.92 -18.93 14.73
N MET A 187 1.04 -17.63 14.41
CA MET A 187 0.07 -16.58 14.73
C MET A 187 -1.13 -16.64 13.76
N TYR A 188 -1.80 -17.82 13.72
CA TYR A 188 -2.83 -18.10 12.71
C TYR A 188 -4.07 -17.22 12.85
N ASP A 189 -4.47 -16.89 14.07
CA ASP A 189 -5.67 -16.08 14.31
C ASP A 189 -5.46 -14.62 13.88
N GLU A 190 -4.27 -14.07 14.13
CA GLU A 190 -3.84 -12.76 13.70
C GLU A 190 -3.76 -12.70 12.17
N ALA A 191 -3.08 -13.67 11.55
CA ALA A 191 -2.99 -13.80 10.10
C ALA A 191 -4.39 -13.86 9.45
N MET A 192 -5.30 -14.66 10.01
CA MET A 192 -6.68 -14.78 9.51
C MET A 192 -7.50 -13.50 9.68
N ARG A 193 -7.36 -12.78 10.80
CA ARG A 193 -8.00 -11.46 10.99
C ARG A 193 -7.53 -10.45 9.95
N TYR A 194 -6.23 -10.44 9.72
CA TYR A 194 -5.59 -9.58 8.75
C TYR A 194 -6.06 -9.87 7.31
N TYR A 195 -5.94 -11.12 6.87
CA TYR A 195 -6.42 -11.54 5.56
C TYR A 195 -7.93 -11.30 5.36
N SER A 196 -8.74 -11.56 6.38
CA SER A 196 -10.18 -11.34 6.31
C SER A 196 -10.53 -9.87 6.13
N ARG A 197 -9.77 -8.95 6.71
CA ARG A 197 -9.95 -7.52 6.50
C ARG A 197 -9.52 -7.13 5.09
N ALA A 198 -8.33 -7.57 4.66
CA ALA A 198 -7.85 -7.33 3.30
C ALA A 198 -8.84 -7.86 2.24
N TYR A 199 -9.40 -9.06 2.45
CA TYR A 199 -10.40 -9.66 1.56
C TYR A 199 -11.69 -8.84 1.47
N ARG A 200 -12.11 -8.17 2.53
CA ARG A 200 -13.30 -7.28 2.48
C ARG A 200 -13.08 -6.06 1.60
N LEU A 201 -11.85 -5.59 1.51
CA LEU A 201 -11.47 -4.43 0.68
C LEU A 201 -11.13 -4.84 -0.75
N CYS A 202 -10.51 -6.01 -0.94
CA CYS A 202 -10.15 -6.54 -2.25
C CYS A 202 -10.62 -8.00 -2.38
N ARG A 203 -11.79 -8.22 -3.00
CA ARG A 203 -12.40 -9.55 -3.12
C ARG A 203 -11.92 -10.36 -4.33
N THR A 204 -11.12 -9.77 -5.18
CA THR A 204 -10.61 -10.33 -6.43
C THR A 204 -9.14 -10.73 -6.35
N ASP A 205 -8.65 -11.06 -5.16
CA ASP A 205 -7.27 -11.45 -4.92
C ASP A 205 -7.20 -12.97 -4.63
N GLU A 206 -6.82 -13.73 -5.63
CA GLU A 206 -6.63 -15.19 -5.57
C GLU A 206 -5.48 -15.58 -4.63
N HIS A 207 -4.40 -14.80 -4.59
CA HIS A 207 -3.26 -15.04 -3.70
C HIS A 207 -3.64 -14.86 -2.22
N LEU A 208 -4.49 -13.88 -1.92
CA LEU A 208 -5.00 -13.68 -0.56
C LEU A 208 -5.86 -14.88 -0.12
N LEU A 209 -6.74 -15.38 -1.00
CA LEU A 209 -7.54 -16.57 -0.73
C LEU A 209 -6.67 -17.82 -0.54
N TYR A 210 -5.63 -17.96 -1.33
CA TYR A 210 -4.64 -19.03 -1.20
C TYR A 210 -3.92 -18.96 0.16
N ASN A 211 -3.45 -17.79 0.59
CA ASN A 211 -2.80 -17.59 1.88
C ASN A 211 -3.75 -17.88 3.05
N MET A 212 -5.04 -17.50 2.93
CA MET A 212 -6.07 -17.88 3.89
C MET A 212 -6.26 -19.40 3.94
N ALA A 213 -6.27 -20.08 2.78
CA ALA A 213 -6.39 -21.53 2.71
C ALA A 213 -5.23 -22.23 3.41
N ARG A 214 -4.00 -21.75 3.19
CA ARG A 214 -2.80 -22.25 3.86
C ARG A 214 -2.90 -22.11 5.37
N THR A 215 -3.26 -20.93 5.85
CA THR A 215 -3.42 -20.65 7.28
C THR A 215 -4.49 -21.56 7.93
N LEU A 216 -5.60 -21.77 7.22
CA LEU A 216 -6.67 -22.66 7.69
C LEU A 216 -6.23 -24.14 7.71
N TYR A 217 -5.43 -24.57 6.74
CA TYR A 217 -4.85 -25.90 6.69
C TYR A 217 -3.94 -26.16 7.90
N GLU A 218 -2.99 -25.26 8.15
CA GLU A 218 -2.05 -25.37 9.28
C GLU A 218 -2.78 -25.31 10.62
N LYS A 219 -3.92 -24.62 10.68
CA LYS A 219 -4.84 -24.62 11.84
C LYS A 219 -5.68 -25.91 11.94
N GLY A 220 -5.53 -26.87 11.03
CA GLY A 220 -6.30 -28.12 11.01
C GLY A 220 -7.73 -28.01 10.45
N ARG A 221 -8.11 -26.83 9.90
CA ARG A 221 -9.45 -26.61 9.36
C ARG A 221 -9.55 -26.96 7.88
N LEU A 222 -9.38 -28.24 7.55
CA LEU A 222 -9.25 -28.77 6.17
C LEU A 222 -10.42 -28.39 5.25
N ARG A 223 -11.67 -28.50 5.75
CA ARG A 223 -12.87 -28.14 4.96
C ARG A 223 -12.90 -26.65 4.58
N SER A 224 -12.55 -25.79 5.53
CA SER A 224 -12.49 -24.34 5.30
C SER A 224 -11.34 -23.98 4.35
N SER A 225 -10.18 -24.63 4.48
CA SER A 225 -9.05 -24.50 3.57
C SER A 225 -9.47 -24.80 2.13
N ARG A 226 -10.12 -25.96 1.91
CA ARG A 226 -10.67 -26.33 0.60
C ARG A 226 -11.58 -25.25 0.02
N THR A 227 -12.53 -24.74 0.83
CA THR A 227 -13.45 -23.67 0.39
C THR A 227 -12.72 -22.43 -0.11
N MET A 228 -11.60 -22.05 0.53
CA MET A 228 -10.81 -20.91 0.10
C MET A 228 -10.07 -21.20 -1.21
N LEU A 229 -9.52 -22.41 -1.40
CA LEU A 229 -8.90 -22.83 -2.66
C LEU A 229 -9.89 -22.85 -3.82
N ASP A 230 -11.10 -23.38 -3.60
CA ASP A 230 -12.18 -23.38 -4.60
C ASP A 230 -12.56 -21.94 -5.00
N ARG A 231 -12.51 -20.99 -4.06
CA ARG A 231 -12.74 -19.57 -4.37
C ARG A 231 -11.58 -18.94 -5.13
N ALA A 232 -10.33 -19.25 -4.78
CA ALA A 232 -9.15 -18.79 -5.50
C ALA A 232 -9.17 -19.25 -6.95
N LEU A 233 -9.48 -20.54 -7.19
CA LEU A 233 -9.58 -21.13 -8.54
C LEU A 233 -10.78 -20.62 -9.36
N ARG A 234 -11.81 -20.06 -8.72
CA ARG A 234 -12.86 -19.33 -9.43
C ARG A 234 -12.42 -17.95 -9.92
N LEU A 235 -11.46 -17.31 -9.24
CA LEU A 235 -10.87 -16.05 -9.68
C LEU A 235 -9.82 -16.27 -10.76
N ASP A 236 -8.89 -17.19 -10.50
CA ASP A 236 -7.90 -17.62 -11.48
C ASP A 236 -7.90 -19.14 -11.60
N ALA A 237 -8.57 -19.65 -12.66
CA ALA A 237 -8.61 -21.08 -12.95
C ALA A 237 -7.24 -21.66 -13.35
N ALA A 238 -6.27 -20.83 -13.72
CA ALA A 238 -4.92 -21.26 -14.09
C ALA A 238 -3.96 -21.35 -12.90
N PHE A 239 -4.32 -20.86 -11.71
CA PHE A 239 -3.47 -20.77 -10.52
C PHE A 239 -2.88 -22.15 -10.12
N PRO A 240 -1.61 -22.47 -10.48
CA PRO A 240 -1.08 -23.83 -10.38
C PRO A 240 -0.90 -24.27 -8.92
N GLU A 241 -0.50 -23.37 -8.02
CA GLU A 241 -0.28 -23.69 -6.61
C GLU A 241 -1.58 -24.01 -5.90
N ALA A 242 -2.66 -23.32 -6.22
CA ALA A 242 -3.98 -23.61 -5.66
C ALA A 242 -4.53 -24.94 -6.14
N ARG A 243 -4.31 -25.33 -7.42
CA ARG A 243 -4.68 -26.65 -7.96
C ARG A 243 -3.89 -27.77 -7.28
N ALA A 244 -2.56 -27.61 -7.18
CA ALA A 244 -1.71 -28.60 -6.53
C ALA A 244 -2.11 -28.80 -5.07
N PHE A 245 -2.41 -27.71 -4.37
CA PHE A 245 -2.84 -27.80 -2.98
C PHE A 245 -4.22 -28.44 -2.83
N LEU A 246 -5.16 -28.15 -3.71
CA LEU A 246 -6.47 -28.80 -3.69
C LEU A 246 -6.35 -30.31 -3.96
N ALA A 247 -5.55 -30.71 -4.95
CA ALA A 247 -5.28 -32.11 -5.25
C ALA A 247 -4.64 -32.84 -4.04
N TYR A 248 -3.71 -32.21 -3.36
CA TYR A 248 -3.14 -32.73 -2.12
C TYR A 248 -4.20 -32.96 -1.03
N LEU A 249 -5.10 -31.98 -0.80
CA LEU A 249 -6.17 -32.16 0.19
C LEU A 249 -7.12 -33.30 -0.18
N ASP A 250 -7.40 -33.49 -1.46
CA ASP A 250 -8.24 -34.59 -1.96
C ASP A 250 -7.59 -35.95 -1.77
N SER A 251 -6.30 -36.08 -2.09
CA SER A 251 -5.55 -37.32 -1.89
C SER A 251 -5.45 -37.68 -0.41
N ARG A 252 -5.18 -36.67 0.45
CA ARG A 252 -5.17 -36.87 1.90
C ARG A 252 -6.54 -37.30 2.45
N ALA A 253 -7.63 -36.77 1.92
CA ALA A 253 -8.99 -37.18 2.31
C ALA A 253 -9.30 -38.64 1.91
N ARG A 254 -8.62 -39.16 0.86
CA ARG A 254 -8.73 -40.57 0.43
C ARG A 254 -7.78 -41.53 1.18
N GLY A 255 -6.92 -40.97 2.07
CA GLY A 255 -5.93 -41.76 2.80
C GLY A 255 -4.70 -42.15 1.97
N GLU A 256 -4.44 -41.47 0.86
CA GLU A 256 -3.29 -41.69 0.00
C GLU A 256 -2.04 -41.03 0.61
N ALA A 257 -0.89 -41.71 0.55
CA ALA A 257 0.39 -41.10 0.96
C ALA A 257 0.84 -40.13 -0.14
N VAL A 258 0.79 -38.85 0.16
CA VAL A 258 1.18 -37.78 -0.78
C VAL A 258 2.15 -36.84 -0.10
N SER A 259 3.17 -36.39 -0.82
CA SER A 259 4.09 -35.36 -0.36
C SER A 259 3.34 -34.03 -0.13
N GLU A 260 3.78 -33.29 0.90
CA GLU A 260 3.20 -31.97 1.19
C GLU A 260 3.23 -31.05 -0.03
N PRO A 261 2.21 -30.19 -0.19
CA PRO A 261 2.19 -29.21 -1.28
C PRO A 261 3.37 -28.25 -1.16
N PRO A 262 3.85 -27.69 -2.28
CA PRO A 262 4.93 -26.70 -2.23
C PRO A 262 4.58 -25.58 -1.25
N LEU A 263 5.50 -25.35 -0.31
CA LEU A 263 5.25 -24.52 0.88
C LEU A 263 5.20 -23.01 0.61
N GLU A 264 5.53 -22.54 -0.60
CA GLU A 264 5.56 -21.12 -0.90
C GLU A 264 4.92 -20.86 -2.27
N ALA A 265 3.81 -20.12 -2.28
CA ALA A 265 3.43 -19.40 -3.49
C ALA A 265 4.47 -18.30 -3.70
N PRO A 266 4.96 -18.09 -4.93
CA PRO A 266 5.80 -16.93 -5.22
C PRO A 266 5.07 -15.66 -4.78
N PRO A 267 5.79 -14.63 -4.31
CA PRO A 267 5.18 -13.34 -4.02
C PRO A 267 4.42 -12.87 -5.27
N ALA A 268 3.25 -12.28 -5.05
CA ALA A 268 2.47 -11.71 -6.15
C ALA A 268 3.39 -10.81 -7.00
N PRO A 269 3.34 -10.89 -8.34
CA PRO A 269 4.16 -10.06 -9.19
C PRO A 269 3.96 -8.61 -8.78
N VAL A 270 5.06 -7.92 -8.50
CA VAL A 270 5.05 -6.48 -8.22
C VAL A 270 4.66 -5.82 -9.53
N GLU A 271 3.41 -5.41 -9.67
CA GLU A 271 3.01 -4.56 -10.78
C GLU A 271 3.84 -3.29 -10.69
N LYS A 272 4.69 -3.06 -11.71
CA LYS A 272 5.41 -1.78 -11.85
C LYS A 272 4.36 -0.67 -11.84
N PRO A 273 4.58 0.41 -11.08
CA PRO A 273 3.64 1.54 -11.12
C PRO A 273 3.53 2.05 -12.55
N PRO A 274 2.34 2.41 -13.03
CA PRO A 274 2.17 2.96 -14.37
C PRO A 274 3.00 4.24 -14.49
N GLY A 275 4.07 4.22 -15.31
CA GLY A 275 4.97 5.36 -15.56
C GLY A 275 6.44 5.14 -15.19
N ALA A 276 6.86 3.97 -14.78
CA ALA A 276 8.29 3.64 -14.71
C ALA A 276 8.81 3.48 -16.15
N LEU A 277 9.56 4.47 -16.62
CA LEU A 277 10.29 4.40 -17.88
C LEU A 277 11.32 3.27 -17.76
N ASP A 278 11.38 2.40 -18.77
CA ASP A 278 12.43 1.38 -18.90
C ASP A 278 13.77 2.10 -19.13
N GLU A 279 14.56 2.32 -18.09
CA GLU A 279 15.91 2.89 -18.17
C GLU A 279 16.93 1.90 -18.75
N ASP A 280 16.55 0.65 -19.04
CA ASP A 280 17.47 -0.40 -19.50
C ASP A 280 17.54 -0.55 -21.05
N ALA A 281 16.93 0.34 -21.82
CA ALA A 281 16.89 0.19 -23.28
C ALA A 281 18.05 0.85 -24.05
N ASP A 282 18.99 1.52 -23.39
CA ASP A 282 20.06 2.30 -24.10
C ASP A 282 21.49 1.97 -23.61
N SER A 283 21.79 0.73 -23.32
CA SER A 283 23.17 0.27 -23.08
C SER A 283 23.59 -0.82 -24.04
N ALA A 284 23.52 -0.54 -25.37
CA ALA A 284 24.28 -1.29 -26.33
C ALA A 284 25.74 -0.74 -26.38
N PRO A 285 26.77 -1.58 -26.18
CA PRO A 285 28.14 -1.12 -26.27
C PRO A 285 28.48 -0.74 -27.70
N PRO A 286 29.28 0.33 -27.93
CA PRO A 286 29.67 0.74 -29.29
C PRO A 286 30.51 -0.34 -29.95
N ASP A 287 30.09 -0.70 -31.13
CA ASP A 287 30.74 -1.62 -32.07
C ASP A 287 32.19 -1.18 -32.34
N ARG A 288 33.14 -1.97 -31.83
CA ARG A 288 34.58 -1.79 -32.16
C ARG A 288 34.88 -2.54 -33.47
N THR A 289 34.74 -1.87 -34.58
CA THR A 289 35.38 -2.32 -35.82
C THR A 289 36.90 -2.20 -35.72
N PRO A 290 37.69 -3.25 -36.00
CA PRO A 290 39.13 -3.11 -36.07
C PRO A 290 39.50 -2.47 -37.41
N SER A 291 40.16 -1.32 -37.33
CA SER A 291 40.81 -0.71 -38.50
C SER A 291 42.07 -1.49 -38.81
N ALA A 292 42.11 -2.11 -40.00
CA ALA A 292 43.32 -2.67 -40.60
C ALA A 292 44.13 -1.53 -41.23
N ILE A 293 45.37 -1.52 -40.98
CA ILE A 293 46.66 -1.19 -41.65
C ILE A 293 47.59 -0.52 -40.65
#